data_55345a6c616a5b9986ed63daa3d40063
#
_entry.id   55345a6c616a5b9986ed63daa3d40063
#
_cell.length_a   1.000
_cell.length_b   1.000
_cell.length_c   1.000
_cell.angle_alpha   90.00
_cell.angle_beta   90.00
_cell.angle_gamma   90.00
#
_symmetry.space_group_name_H-M   'P 1'
#
loop_
_entity.id
_entity.type
_entity.pdbx_description
1 polymer ?
#
loop_
_entity_poly.entity_id
_entity_poly.type
_entity_poly.pdbx_seq_one_letter_code
_entity_poly.pdbx_strand_id
1 'polypeptide(L)'
;MISHIEEEFEKLSLNFKQLKAQAPVINEAANICIQALKNGNKILFCGNGGSAADSQHLAAELVCKYKKERAALEAIALTTNTSVLTAAAND
;
A
#
# COMPACT_ATOMS: atom_id res chain seq x y z
N MET A 1 -14.87 24.43 17.77
CA MET A 1 -13.80 24.03 16.82
C MET A 1 -12.71 23.21 17.50
N ILE A 2 -12.10 23.72 18.56
CA ILE A 2 -11.04 23.01 19.28
C ILE A 2 -11.52 21.65 19.80
N SER A 3 -12.68 21.59 20.43
CA SER A 3 -13.22 20.34 20.96
C SER A 3 -13.48 19.31 19.87
N HIS A 4 -13.89 19.76 18.67
CA HIS A 4 -14.07 18.87 17.53
C HIS A 4 -12.74 18.29 17.05
N ILE A 5 -11.69 19.10 17.02
CA ILE A 5 -10.34 18.66 16.64
C ILE A 5 -9.84 17.62 17.65
N GLU A 6 -10.03 17.88 18.93
CA GLU A 6 -9.64 16.94 19.98
C GLU A 6 -10.38 15.62 19.87
N GLU A 7 -11.69 15.65 19.57
CA GLU A 7 -12.48 14.44 19.35
C GLU A 7 -11.96 13.61 18.19
N GLU A 8 -11.57 14.27 17.10
CA GLU A 8 -11.03 13.57 15.94
C GLU A 8 -9.70 12.89 16.25
N PHE A 9 -8.84 13.54 17.03
CA PHE A 9 -7.58 12.91 17.48
C PHE A 9 -7.85 11.72 18.40
N GLU A 10 -8.85 11.82 19.27
CA GLU A 10 -9.23 10.70 20.15
C GLU A 10 -9.72 9.50 19.33
N LYS A 11 -10.54 9.74 18.32
CA LYS A 11 -11.00 8.67 17.41
C LYS A 11 -9.83 8.01 16.68
N LEU A 12 -8.89 8.81 16.19
CA LEU A 12 -7.70 8.29 15.52
C LEU A 12 -6.87 7.43 16.45
N SER A 13 -6.64 7.92 17.67
CA SER A 13 -5.89 7.19 18.69
C SER A 13 -6.54 5.82 18.98
N LEU A 14 -7.85 5.80 19.12
CA LEU A 14 -8.59 4.55 19.37
C LEU A 14 -8.48 3.60 18.18
N ASN A 15 -8.58 4.13 16.95
CA ASN A 15 -8.45 3.33 15.74
C ASN A 15 -7.08 2.66 15.67
N PHE A 16 -6.01 3.38 15.99
CA PHE A 16 -4.66 2.80 16.00
C PHE A 16 -4.49 1.75 17.08
N LYS A 17 -5.09 1.94 18.25
CA LYS A 17 -5.07 0.93 19.31
C LYS A 17 -5.77 -0.35 18.85
N GLN A 18 -6.91 -0.22 18.18
CA GLN A 18 -7.65 -1.37 17.63
C GLN A 18 -6.88 -2.05 16.51
N LEU A 19 -6.19 -1.26 15.68
CA LEU A 19 -5.37 -1.79 14.59
C LEU A 19 -4.23 -2.66 15.11
N LYS A 20 -3.72 -2.39 16.30
CA LYS A 20 -2.69 -3.21 16.93
C LYS A 20 -3.10 -4.68 17.04
N ALA A 21 -4.39 -4.94 17.25
CA ALA A 21 -4.92 -6.31 17.32
C ALA A 21 -4.82 -7.04 15.98
N GLN A 22 -4.63 -6.32 14.88
CA GLN A 22 -4.47 -6.89 13.54
C GLN A 22 -3.01 -7.18 13.19
N ALA A 23 -2.08 -6.98 14.12
CA ALA A 23 -0.66 -7.23 13.86
C ALA A 23 -0.37 -8.63 13.32
N PRO A 24 -1.03 -9.72 13.81
CA PRO A 24 -0.83 -11.04 13.23
C PRO A 24 -1.24 -11.13 11.77
N VAL A 25 -2.35 -10.50 11.38
CA VAL A 25 -2.84 -10.48 9.99
C VAL A 25 -1.87 -9.70 9.10
N ILE A 26 -1.39 -8.56 9.57
CA ILE A 26 -0.42 -7.75 8.85
C ILE A 26 0.88 -8.51 8.65
N ASN A 27 1.32 -9.22 9.69
CA ASN A 27 2.52 -10.07 9.63
C ASN A 27 2.36 -11.19 8.59
N GLU A 28 1.20 -11.81 8.55
CA GLU A 28 0.92 -12.86 7.57
C GLU A 28 0.95 -12.29 6.14
N ALA A 29 0.33 -11.14 5.92
CA ALA A 29 0.36 -10.47 4.62
C ALA A 29 1.79 -10.14 4.19
N ALA A 30 2.60 -9.63 5.10
CA ALA A 30 4.01 -9.34 4.84
C ALA A 30 4.78 -10.60 4.45
N ASN A 31 4.55 -11.71 5.15
CA ASN A 31 5.21 -12.98 4.84
C ASN A 31 4.82 -13.51 3.47
N ILE A 32 3.56 -13.37 3.06
CA ILE A 32 3.10 -13.75 1.73
C ILE A 32 3.86 -12.96 0.67
N CYS A 33 4.00 -11.65 0.87
CA CYS A 33 4.73 -10.78 -0.05
C CYS A 33 6.21 -11.16 -0.12
N ILE A 34 6.83 -11.42 1.01
CA ILE A 34 8.24 -11.82 1.08
C ILE A 34 8.46 -13.12 0.32
N GLN A 35 7.60 -14.12 0.52
CA GLN A 35 7.73 -15.40 -0.17
C GLN A 35 7.51 -15.25 -1.68
N ALA A 36 6.56 -14.43 -2.08
CA ALA A 36 6.33 -14.16 -3.50
C ALA A 36 7.58 -13.59 -4.16
N LEU A 37 8.20 -12.59 -3.54
CA LEU A 37 9.43 -11.99 -4.06
C LEU A 37 10.61 -12.97 -4.08
N LYS A 38 10.74 -13.79 -3.04
CA LYS A 38 11.79 -14.82 -2.99
C LYS A 38 11.64 -15.88 -4.08
N ASN A 39 10.41 -16.15 -4.48
CA ASN A 39 10.11 -17.14 -5.51
C ASN A 39 10.15 -16.55 -6.92
N GLY A 40 10.64 -15.34 -7.09
CA GLY A 40 10.75 -14.70 -8.40
C GLY A 40 9.42 -14.11 -8.91
N ASN A 41 8.44 -14.00 -8.06
CA ASN A 41 7.15 -13.40 -8.40
C ASN A 41 7.16 -11.90 -8.08
N LYS A 42 6.05 -11.24 -8.34
CA LYS A 42 5.95 -9.79 -8.19
C LYS A 42 4.76 -9.41 -7.33
N ILE A 43 4.78 -8.16 -6.85
CA ILE A 43 3.67 -7.59 -6.10
C ILE A 43 2.97 -6.57 -6.99
N LEU A 44 1.66 -6.69 -7.07
CA LEU A 44 0.82 -5.75 -7.81
C LEU A 44 0.03 -4.90 -6.82
N PHE A 45 0.10 -3.60 -7.01
CA PHE A 45 -0.65 -2.65 -6.19
C PHE A 45 -1.75 -2.01 -7.02
N CYS A 46 -2.92 -1.84 -6.42
CA CYS A 46 -4.02 -1.12 -7.05
C CYS A 46 -4.81 -0.35 -6.01
N GLY A 47 -5.52 0.67 -6.45
CA GLY A 47 -6.33 1.50 -5.59
C GLY A 47 -6.95 2.63 -6.37
N ASN A 48 -7.91 3.32 -5.78
CA ASN A 48 -8.64 4.43 -6.38
C ASN A 48 -8.37 5.72 -5.62
N GLY A 49 -8.48 6.86 -6.28
CA GLY A 49 -8.29 8.17 -5.63
C GLY A 49 -6.92 8.29 -4.99
N GLY A 50 -6.88 8.61 -3.70
CA GLY A 50 -5.65 8.69 -2.93
C GLY A 50 -4.91 7.36 -2.87
N SER A 51 -5.63 6.25 -2.87
CA SER A 51 -5.02 4.92 -2.89
C SER A 51 -4.34 4.59 -4.20
N ALA A 52 -4.72 5.25 -5.30
CA ALA A 52 -3.98 5.12 -6.57
C ALA A 52 -2.59 5.73 -6.45
N ALA A 53 -2.49 6.90 -5.80
CA ALA A 53 -1.21 7.54 -5.53
C ALA A 53 -0.37 6.68 -4.58
N ASP A 54 -0.98 6.11 -3.53
CA ASP A 54 -0.31 5.21 -2.60
C ASP A 54 0.24 3.98 -3.31
N SER A 55 -0.53 3.43 -4.27
CA SER A 55 -0.10 2.27 -5.05
C SER A 55 1.17 2.55 -5.84
N GLN A 56 1.25 3.71 -6.47
CA GLN A 56 2.44 4.14 -7.21
C GLN A 56 3.62 4.35 -6.28
N HIS A 57 3.40 4.97 -5.14
CA HIS A 57 4.43 5.24 -4.16
C HIS A 57 5.01 3.93 -3.60
N LEU A 58 4.15 2.99 -3.22
CA LEU A 58 4.58 1.70 -2.67
C LEU A 58 5.35 0.87 -3.70
N ALA A 59 4.90 0.86 -4.95
CA ALA A 59 5.62 0.18 -6.01
C ALA A 59 7.01 0.78 -6.21
N ALA A 60 7.11 2.10 -6.18
CA ALA A 60 8.39 2.80 -6.30
C ALA A 60 9.34 2.44 -5.15
N GLU A 61 8.83 2.30 -3.93
CA GLU A 61 9.66 1.93 -2.77
C GLU A 61 10.28 0.54 -2.92
N LEU A 62 9.58 -0.39 -3.57
CA LEU A 62 10.11 -1.73 -3.80
C LEU A 62 11.07 -1.79 -4.98
N VAL A 63 10.76 -1.10 -6.08
CA VAL A 63 11.59 -1.06 -7.27
C VAL A 63 12.88 -0.28 -7.02
N CYS A 64 12.78 0.82 -6.29
CA CYS A 64 13.92 1.65 -5.92
C CYS A 64 14.47 1.21 -4.56
N LYS A 65 15.49 1.89 -4.10
CA LYS A 65 16.07 1.63 -2.76
C LYS A 65 15.32 2.47 -1.74
N TYR A 66 14.73 1.84 -0.74
CA TYR A 66 14.04 2.60 0.29
C TYR A 66 15.00 3.02 1.41
N LYS A 67 15.32 2.16 2.34
CA LYS A 67 16.17 2.52 3.48
C LYS A 67 17.58 1.98 3.42
N LYS A 68 17.87 1.08 2.50
CA LYS A 68 19.18 0.46 2.35
C LYS A 68 19.45 0.07 0.92
N GLU A 69 20.71 -0.05 0.58
CA GLU A 69 21.14 -0.56 -0.71
C GLU A 69 20.70 -2.01 -0.88
N ARG A 70 20.02 -2.31 -1.98
CA ARG A 70 19.63 -3.64 -2.35
C ARG A 70 19.24 -3.70 -3.82
N ALA A 71 19.13 -4.89 -4.37
CA ALA A 71 18.58 -5.08 -5.70
C ALA A 71 17.11 -4.67 -5.76
N ALA A 72 16.65 -4.22 -6.91
CA ALA A 72 15.26 -3.88 -7.13
C ALA A 72 14.36 -5.11 -6.91
N LEU A 73 13.22 -4.90 -6.28
CA LEU A 73 12.19 -5.91 -6.10
C LEU A 73 11.09 -5.69 -7.11
N GLU A 74 10.49 -6.75 -7.62
CA GLU A 74 9.48 -6.64 -8.67
C GLU A 74 8.13 -6.20 -8.10
N ALA A 75 7.71 -4.98 -8.47
CA ALA A 75 6.43 -4.42 -8.08
C ALA A 75 5.89 -3.54 -9.20
N ILE A 76 4.59 -3.57 -9.39
CA ILE A 76 3.90 -2.81 -10.43
C ILE A 76 2.66 -2.18 -9.81
N ALA A 77 2.44 -0.89 -10.10
CA ALA A 77 1.19 -0.22 -9.77
C ALA A 77 0.26 -0.33 -10.97
N LEU A 78 -0.89 -0.93 -10.78
CA LEU A 78 -1.87 -1.11 -11.86
C LEU A 78 -2.62 0.19 -12.21
N THR A 79 -2.33 1.25 -11.49
CA THR A 79 -3.00 2.55 -11.61
C THR A 79 -2.27 3.52 -12.54
N THR A 80 -1.21 3.11 -13.21
CA THR A 80 -0.37 4.00 -14.02
C THR A 80 -0.68 3.98 -15.51
N ASN A 81 -1.28 2.91 -16.03
CA ASN A 81 -1.63 2.83 -17.45
C ASN A 81 -2.99 3.45 -17.68
N THR A 82 -3.01 4.75 -17.95
CA THR A 82 -4.25 5.52 -18.10
C THR A 82 -5.08 5.09 -19.32
N SER A 83 -4.42 4.60 -20.37
CA SER A 83 -5.13 4.11 -21.55
C SER A 83 -5.94 2.86 -21.24
N VAL A 84 -5.37 1.91 -20.51
CA VAL A 84 -6.09 0.70 -20.10
C VAL A 84 -7.21 1.05 -19.12
N LEU A 85 -6.93 1.90 -18.15
CA LEU A 85 -7.91 2.28 -17.14
C LEU A 85 -9.14 2.96 -17.75
N THR A 86 -8.91 3.90 -18.67
CA THR A 86 -10.02 4.63 -19.31
C THR A 86 -10.77 3.77 -20.30
N ALA A 87 -10.07 2.93 -21.07
CA ALA A 87 -10.72 2.03 -22.03
C ALA A 87 -11.59 0.98 -21.29
N ALA A 88 -11.05 0.35 -20.26
CA ALA A 88 -11.78 -0.65 -19.48
C ALA A 88 -13.02 -0.07 -18.80
N ALA A 89 -12.91 1.14 -18.27
CA ALA A 89 -14.03 1.81 -17.62
C ALA A 89 -15.13 2.20 -18.62
N ASN A 90 -14.75 2.44 -19.88
CA ASN A 90 -15.69 2.81 -20.93
C ASN A 90 -16.44 1.59 -21.51
N ASP A 91 -15.88 0.43 -21.47
CA ASP A 91 -16.48 -0.81 -21.95
C ASP A 91 -17.50 -1.37 -20.95
#